data_d485a0e403ce521a8e160a7119ff4054
#
_entry.id   d485a0e403ce521a8e160a7119ff4054
#
_cell.length_a   1.000
_cell.length_b   1.000
_cell.length_c   1.000
_cell.angle_alpha   90.00
_cell.angle_beta   90.00
_cell.angle_gamma   90.00
#
_symmetry.space_group_name_H-M   'P 1'
#
loop_
_entity.id
_entity.type
_entity.pdbx_description
1 polymer ?
#
loop_
_entity_poly.entity_id
_entity_poly.type
_entity_poly.pdbx_seq_one_letter_code
_entity_poly.pdbx_strand_id
1 'polypeptide(L)'
;MNDALESLLDAVEPGPTPGPGRTPGPIGMTVLLVCWLALGLMPFVFAVDDLELAAGRTGTPGTLTVVSCASLGEGRYDCRGRFTPDGGGAAVAVAASPDSTAGDVRRARLAPGRDRAVPTGPAGLLAALTMPFLGAGVLAFLPYVALHALRIRRGRRGAVIFGSLLTSVAVAGMVAGMVASYS
;
A
#
# COMPACT_ATOMS: atom_id res chain seq x y z
N MET A 1 3.62 12.23 42.15
CA MET A 1 3.79 11.73 40.79
C MET A 1 3.36 10.25 40.70
N ASN A 2 3.34 9.50 41.79
CA ASN A 2 2.89 8.11 41.86
C ASN A 2 1.36 7.99 41.92
N ASP A 3 0.67 8.94 42.62
CA ASP A 3 -0.81 8.88 42.78
C ASP A 3 -1.57 9.02 41.43
N ALA A 4 -1.00 9.75 40.46
CA ALA A 4 -1.56 9.90 39.13
C ALA A 4 -1.43 8.61 38.29
N LEU A 5 -0.36 7.85 38.51
CA LEU A 5 -0.12 6.59 37.85
C LEU A 5 -1.03 5.48 38.42
N GLU A 6 -1.23 5.45 39.72
CA GLU A 6 -2.16 4.50 40.36
C GLU A 6 -3.60 4.79 39.97
N SER A 7 -4.00 6.06 39.86
CA SER A 7 -5.36 6.40 39.42
C SER A 7 -5.59 6.08 37.95
N LEU A 8 -4.56 6.07 37.08
CA LEU A 8 -4.65 5.61 35.71
C LEU A 8 -4.70 4.09 35.58
N LEU A 9 -4.02 3.37 36.49
CA LEU A 9 -4.07 1.91 36.53
C LEU A 9 -5.41 1.40 37.08
N ASP A 10 -6.03 2.10 38.04
CA ASP A 10 -7.35 1.80 38.55
C ASP A 10 -8.47 2.14 37.55
N ALA A 11 -8.25 3.11 36.65
CA ALA A 11 -9.20 3.46 35.59
C ALA A 11 -9.22 2.42 34.44
N VAL A 12 -8.22 1.54 34.38
CA VAL A 12 -8.23 0.36 33.50
C VAL A 12 -8.92 -0.81 34.21
N GLU A 13 -10.18 -0.63 34.62
CA GLU A 13 -11.00 -1.79 34.99
C GLU A 13 -11.00 -2.76 33.82
N PRO A 14 -10.65 -4.05 34.03
CA PRO A 14 -10.81 -5.05 33.00
C PRO A 14 -12.29 -5.09 32.65
N GLY A 15 -12.63 -4.52 31.51
CA GLY A 15 -14.00 -4.57 30.98
C GLY A 15 -14.51 -6.01 31.04
N PRO A 16 -15.84 -6.23 31.11
CA PRO A 16 -16.42 -7.55 31.25
C PRO A 16 -15.76 -8.49 30.25
N THR A 17 -15.13 -9.55 30.77
CA THR A 17 -14.47 -10.57 29.96
C THR A 17 -15.42 -10.96 28.84
N PRO A 18 -15.05 -10.82 27.56
CA PRO A 18 -15.92 -11.21 26.46
C PRO A 18 -16.32 -12.66 26.71
N GLY A 19 -17.62 -12.90 26.93
CA GLY A 19 -18.14 -14.26 27.07
C GLY A 19 -17.60 -15.10 25.88
N PRO A 20 -17.54 -16.45 26.01
CA PRO A 20 -16.97 -17.31 25.00
C PRO A 20 -17.54 -16.92 23.62
N GLY A 21 -16.73 -16.19 22.83
CA GLY A 21 -17.16 -15.59 21.59
C GLY A 21 -17.75 -16.69 20.71
N ARG A 22 -19.00 -16.53 20.29
CA ARG A 22 -19.62 -17.44 19.33
C ARG A 22 -18.68 -17.54 18.15
N THR A 23 -18.03 -18.68 17.99
CA THR A 23 -17.26 -18.99 16.77
C THR A 23 -18.22 -18.80 15.60
N PRO A 24 -17.85 -17.98 14.59
CA PRO A 24 -18.70 -17.76 13.43
C PRO A 24 -19.05 -19.12 12.83
N GLY A 25 -20.32 -19.33 12.51
CA GLY A 25 -20.78 -20.52 11.81
C GLY A 25 -20.07 -20.67 10.45
N PRO A 26 -20.25 -21.78 9.74
CA PRO A 26 -19.55 -22.02 8.46
C PRO A 26 -19.76 -20.89 7.45
N ILE A 27 -20.94 -20.31 7.40
CA ILE A 27 -21.24 -19.17 6.53
C ILE A 27 -20.42 -17.95 6.94
N GLY A 28 -20.39 -17.61 8.23
CA GLY A 28 -19.60 -16.47 8.73
C GLY A 28 -18.11 -16.64 8.48
N MET A 29 -17.58 -17.86 8.61
CA MET A 29 -16.18 -18.16 8.29
C MET A 29 -15.88 -17.99 6.81
N THR A 30 -16.78 -18.43 5.93
CA THR A 30 -16.63 -18.25 4.49
C THR A 30 -16.64 -16.77 4.11
N VAL A 31 -17.56 -15.98 4.67
CA VAL A 31 -17.62 -14.53 4.41
C VAL A 31 -16.33 -13.85 4.87
N LEU A 32 -15.85 -14.15 6.06
CA LEU A 32 -14.59 -13.60 6.57
C LEU A 32 -13.40 -13.94 5.65
N LEU A 33 -13.33 -15.19 5.19
CA LEU A 33 -12.27 -15.64 4.30
C LEU A 33 -12.33 -14.90 2.95
N VAL A 34 -13.52 -14.76 2.36
CA VAL A 34 -13.73 -14.05 1.10
C VAL A 34 -13.35 -12.57 1.25
N CYS A 35 -13.81 -11.91 2.31
CA CYS A 35 -13.46 -10.52 2.58
C CYS A 35 -11.94 -10.35 2.76
N TRP A 36 -11.31 -11.27 3.48
CA TRP A 36 -9.88 -11.23 3.71
C TRP A 36 -9.07 -11.45 2.42
N LEU A 37 -9.47 -12.41 1.59
CA LEU A 37 -8.87 -12.62 0.26
C LEU A 37 -9.07 -11.40 -0.64
N ALA A 38 -10.26 -10.79 -0.64
CA ALA A 38 -10.53 -9.58 -1.39
C ALA A 38 -9.61 -8.44 -0.96
N LEU A 39 -9.47 -8.21 0.36
CA LEU A 39 -8.55 -7.19 0.90
C LEU A 39 -7.09 -7.44 0.52
N GLY A 40 -6.66 -8.69 0.47
CA GLY A 40 -5.30 -9.05 0.10
C GLY A 40 -5.03 -8.96 -1.41
N LEU A 41 -6.01 -9.28 -2.25
CA LEU A 41 -5.86 -9.28 -3.72
C LEU A 41 -6.11 -7.91 -4.36
N MET A 42 -6.99 -7.10 -3.78
CA MET A 42 -7.35 -5.79 -4.32
C MET A 42 -6.16 -4.86 -4.58
N PRO A 43 -5.15 -4.75 -3.70
CA PRO A 43 -3.97 -3.93 -3.94
C PRO A 43 -3.18 -4.35 -5.19
N PHE A 44 -3.15 -5.63 -5.53
CA PHE A 44 -2.48 -6.11 -6.76
C PHE A 44 -3.23 -5.65 -8.00
N VAL A 45 -4.56 -5.72 -8.00
CA VAL A 45 -5.39 -5.31 -9.15
C VAL A 45 -5.19 -3.82 -9.43
N PHE A 46 -5.20 -2.98 -8.39
CA PHE A 46 -5.01 -1.53 -8.55
C PHE A 46 -3.58 -1.14 -8.92
N ALA A 47 -2.59 -1.96 -8.58
CA ALA A 47 -1.20 -1.65 -8.88
C ALA A 47 -0.76 -2.04 -10.29
N VAL A 48 -1.53 -2.85 -11.03
CA VAL A 48 -1.13 -3.34 -12.36
C VAL A 48 -0.81 -2.20 -13.31
N ASP A 49 -1.71 -1.23 -13.43
CA ASP A 49 -1.54 -0.09 -14.35
C ASP A 49 -0.32 0.76 -13.99
N ASP A 50 -0.10 1.01 -12.70
CA ASP A 50 1.05 1.80 -12.23
C ASP A 50 2.36 1.04 -12.41
N LEU A 51 2.36 -0.28 -12.22
CA LEU A 51 3.52 -1.13 -12.48
C LEU A 51 3.88 -1.17 -13.96
N GLU A 52 2.90 -1.27 -14.86
CA GLU A 52 3.14 -1.24 -16.30
C GLU A 52 3.70 0.11 -16.75
N LEU A 53 3.17 1.21 -16.22
CA LEU A 53 3.68 2.56 -16.48
C LEU A 53 5.09 2.73 -15.93
N ALA A 54 5.35 2.36 -14.67
CA ALA A 54 6.67 2.48 -14.04
C ALA A 54 7.71 1.57 -14.72
N ALA A 55 7.31 0.37 -15.16
CA ALA A 55 8.14 -0.56 -15.92
C ALA A 55 8.36 -0.14 -17.38
N GLY A 56 7.70 0.92 -17.83
CA GLY A 56 7.84 1.43 -19.18
C GLY A 56 7.16 0.62 -20.27
N ARG A 57 6.22 -0.26 -19.92
CA ARG A 57 5.50 -1.11 -20.89
C ARG A 57 4.36 -0.36 -21.58
N THR A 58 3.74 0.59 -20.87
CA THR A 58 2.61 1.38 -21.37
C THR A 58 2.87 2.88 -21.21
N GLY A 59 2.01 3.72 -21.77
CA GLY A 59 2.07 5.17 -21.65
C GLY A 59 3.09 5.85 -22.55
N THR A 60 2.99 7.19 -22.66
CA THR A 60 3.89 8.02 -23.46
C THR A 60 5.09 8.46 -22.61
N PRO A 61 6.34 8.21 -23.03
CA PRO A 61 7.52 8.66 -22.29
C PRO A 61 7.68 10.19 -22.41
N GLY A 62 8.21 10.80 -21.36
CA GLY A 62 8.44 12.23 -21.33
C GLY A 62 9.02 12.71 -20.01
N THR A 63 8.99 14.01 -19.83
CA THR A 63 9.48 14.71 -18.65
C THR A 63 8.33 15.39 -17.92
N LEU A 64 8.20 15.13 -16.65
CA LEU A 64 7.26 15.80 -15.74
C LEU A 64 8.02 16.91 -15.01
N THR A 65 7.52 18.13 -15.09
CA THR A 65 7.97 19.27 -14.28
C THR A 65 6.86 19.65 -13.33
N VAL A 66 7.11 19.57 -12.03
CA VAL A 66 6.13 19.95 -10.99
C VAL A 66 6.08 21.47 -10.91
N VAL A 67 4.89 22.04 -11.13
CA VAL A 67 4.71 23.51 -11.18
C VAL A 67 4.30 24.05 -9.81
N SER A 68 3.39 23.37 -9.13
CA SER A 68 2.86 23.83 -7.87
C SER A 68 2.39 22.67 -7.01
N CYS A 69 2.53 22.80 -5.68
CA CYS A 69 1.96 21.92 -4.68
C CYS A 69 1.19 22.76 -3.68
N ALA A 70 -0.11 22.55 -3.57
CA ALA A 70 -0.97 23.20 -2.60
C ALA A 70 -1.19 22.27 -1.40
N SER A 71 -0.96 22.77 -0.18
CA SER A 71 -1.28 22.02 1.02
C SER A 71 -2.80 22.01 1.23
N LEU A 72 -3.38 20.82 1.39
CA LEU A 72 -4.77 20.59 1.71
C LEU A 72 -5.02 20.42 3.22
N GLY A 73 -3.97 20.59 4.03
CA GLY A 73 -4.00 20.30 5.47
C GLY A 73 -3.73 18.82 5.78
N GLU A 74 -3.45 18.53 7.06
CA GLU A 74 -3.19 17.16 7.57
C GLU A 74 -2.08 16.41 6.81
N GLY A 75 -1.08 17.13 6.27
CA GLY A 75 0.03 16.51 5.51
C GLY A 75 -0.33 16.05 4.10
N ARG A 76 -1.51 16.43 3.59
CA ARG A 76 -1.92 16.14 2.21
C ARG A 76 -1.57 17.29 1.29
N TYR A 77 -1.07 16.96 0.09
CA TYR A 77 -0.71 17.93 -0.94
C TYR A 77 -1.39 17.60 -2.26
N ASP A 78 -1.88 18.61 -2.96
CA ASP A 78 -2.33 18.54 -4.36
C ASP A 78 -1.22 19.17 -5.23
N CYS A 79 -0.41 18.31 -5.84
CA CYS A 79 0.68 18.74 -6.71
C CYS A 79 0.25 18.64 -8.16
N ARG A 80 0.54 19.72 -8.91
CA ARG A 80 0.26 19.81 -10.34
C ARG A 80 1.54 20.02 -11.10
N GLY A 81 1.66 19.31 -12.20
CA GLY A 81 2.82 19.36 -13.08
C GLY A 81 2.46 19.57 -14.54
N ARG A 82 3.49 19.85 -15.32
CA ARG A 82 3.42 19.90 -16.76
C ARG A 82 4.24 18.74 -17.33
N PHE A 83 3.58 17.88 -18.08
CA PHE A 83 4.22 16.76 -18.75
C PHE A 83 4.55 17.15 -20.20
N THR A 84 5.81 16.97 -20.59
CA THR A 84 6.29 17.20 -21.96
C THR A 84 6.69 15.87 -22.58
N PRO A 85 5.99 15.40 -23.64
CA PRO A 85 6.34 14.17 -24.33
C PRO A 85 7.69 14.25 -25.02
N ASP A 86 8.48 13.16 -25.00
CA ASP A 86 9.78 13.09 -25.69
C ASP A 86 9.65 13.12 -27.24
N GLY A 87 8.52 12.67 -27.77
CA GLY A 87 8.25 12.61 -29.21
C GLY A 87 7.82 13.95 -29.85
N GLY A 88 7.86 15.05 -29.09
CA GLY A 88 7.30 16.33 -29.51
C GLY A 88 5.77 16.36 -29.36
N GLY A 89 5.23 17.47 -28.95
CA GLY A 89 3.80 17.64 -28.71
C GLY A 89 3.56 18.73 -27.67
N ALA A 90 2.30 19.15 -27.56
CA ALA A 90 1.93 20.14 -26.57
C ALA A 90 2.11 19.57 -25.16
N ALA A 91 2.68 20.39 -24.28
CA ALA A 91 2.78 20.02 -22.87
C ALA A 91 1.38 19.93 -22.26
N VAL A 92 1.14 18.87 -21.48
CA VAL A 92 -0.16 18.56 -20.86
C VAL A 92 -0.08 18.81 -19.36
N ALA A 93 -1.09 19.47 -18.80
CA ALA A 93 -1.22 19.60 -17.35
C ALA A 93 -1.69 18.28 -16.77
N VAL A 94 -0.98 17.78 -15.76
CA VAL A 94 -1.26 16.47 -15.11
C VAL A 94 -1.15 16.59 -13.60
N ALA A 95 -1.81 15.68 -12.89
CA ALA A 95 -1.56 15.50 -11.47
C ALA A 95 -0.14 14.92 -11.28
N ALA A 96 0.59 15.48 -10.34
CA ALA A 96 1.89 14.98 -9.89
C ALA A 96 1.72 14.24 -8.56
N SER A 97 2.72 13.43 -8.19
CA SER A 97 2.71 12.76 -6.89
C SER A 97 2.60 13.79 -5.76
N PRO A 98 1.78 13.54 -4.72
CA PRO A 98 1.68 14.42 -3.54
C PRO A 98 3.01 14.65 -2.84
N ASP A 99 3.94 13.73 -3.00
CA ASP A 99 5.26 13.75 -2.38
C ASP A 99 6.29 14.54 -3.19
N SER A 100 5.86 15.18 -4.29
CA SER A 100 6.73 16.00 -5.15
C SER A 100 6.86 17.41 -4.57
N THR A 101 7.98 18.06 -4.91
CA THR A 101 8.21 19.47 -4.59
C THR A 101 8.08 20.33 -5.85
N ALA A 102 7.56 21.55 -5.70
CA ALA A 102 7.50 22.49 -6.83
C ALA A 102 8.91 22.76 -7.38
N GLY A 103 9.07 22.60 -8.69
CA GLY A 103 10.37 22.70 -9.37
C GLY A 103 11.02 21.35 -9.68
N ASP A 104 10.51 20.24 -9.13
CA ASP A 104 11.03 18.90 -9.44
C ASP A 104 10.86 18.58 -10.92
N VAL A 105 11.92 18.01 -11.50
CA VAL A 105 11.94 17.55 -12.90
C VAL A 105 12.32 16.07 -12.89
N ARG A 106 11.39 15.23 -13.34
CA ARG A 106 11.58 13.77 -13.31
C ARG A 106 11.17 13.14 -14.64
N ARG A 107 11.84 12.06 -15.00
CA ARG A 107 11.38 11.18 -16.07
C ARG A 107 10.11 10.48 -15.64
N ALA A 108 9.09 10.56 -16.50
CA ALA A 108 7.78 9.99 -16.20
C ALA A 108 7.13 9.43 -17.46
N ARG A 109 6.08 8.64 -17.27
CA ARG A 109 5.20 8.22 -18.35
C ARG A 109 3.79 8.73 -18.09
N LEU A 110 3.20 9.27 -19.15
CA LEU A 110 1.82 9.73 -19.14
C LEU A 110 0.89 8.54 -19.30
N ALA A 111 -0.06 8.39 -18.39
CA ALA A 111 -1.10 7.37 -18.50
C ALA A 111 -1.94 7.58 -19.79
N PRO A 112 -2.52 6.52 -20.35
CA PRO A 112 -3.38 6.61 -21.55
C PRO A 112 -4.53 7.62 -21.40
N GLY A 113 -5.07 7.78 -20.19
CA GLY A 113 -6.10 8.78 -19.85
C GLY A 113 -5.62 10.23 -19.85
N ARG A 114 -4.30 10.48 -19.91
CA ARG A 114 -3.65 11.79 -19.86
C ARG A 114 -3.97 12.61 -18.61
N ASP A 115 -4.43 11.98 -17.56
CA ASP A 115 -4.81 12.60 -16.28
C ASP A 115 -3.67 12.61 -15.27
N ARG A 116 -2.78 11.61 -15.34
CA ARG A 116 -1.64 11.46 -14.42
C ARG A 116 -0.36 11.04 -15.12
N ALA A 117 0.77 11.44 -14.55
CA ALA A 117 2.08 10.98 -14.95
C ALA A 117 2.76 10.23 -13.80
N VAL A 118 3.28 9.03 -14.11
CA VAL A 118 3.94 8.15 -13.14
C VAL A 118 5.45 8.22 -13.37
N PRO A 119 6.26 8.48 -12.32
CA PRO A 119 7.72 8.44 -12.44
C PRO A 119 8.19 7.08 -12.90
N THR A 120 9.22 7.06 -13.76
CA THR A 120 9.84 5.83 -14.28
C THR A 120 11.17 5.56 -13.58
N GLY A 121 11.66 4.32 -13.73
CA GLY A 121 12.93 3.90 -13.14
C GLY A 121 12.77 3.21 -11.78
N PRO A 122 13.90 2.96 -11.09
CA PRO A 122 13.89 2.16 -9.86
C PRO A 122 12.99 2.75 -8.76
N ALA A 123 13.04 4.07 -8.58
CA ALA A 123 12.21 4.76 -7.58
C ALA A 123 10.72 4.65 -7.91
N GLY A 124 10.32 4.90 -9.17
CA GLY A 124 8.94 4.75 -9.60
C GLY A 124 8.42 3.31 -9.46
N LEU A 125 9.27 2.33 -9.79
CA LEU A 125 8.92 0.92 -9.64
C LEU A 125 8.74 0.53 -8.16
N LEU A 126 9.64 0.98 -7.28
CA LEU A 126 9.52 0.74 -5.84
C LEU A 126 8.26 1.40 -5.27
N ALA A 127 7.95 2.62 -5.68
CA ALA A 127 6.73 3.31 -5.28
C ALA A 127 5.48 2.53 -5.75
N ALA A 128 5.44 2.05 -7.00
CA ALA A 128 4.34 1.25 -7.54
C ALA A 128 4.19 -0.10 -6.83
N LEU A 129 5.27 -0.68 -6.30
CA LEU A 129 5.24 -1.95 -5.55
C LEU A 129 4.72 -1.80 -4.11
N THR A 130 4.56 -0.59 -3.58
CA THR A 130 4.09 -0.37 -2.20
C THR A 130 2.75 -1.03 -1.94
N MET A 131 1.78 -0.88 -2.86
CA MET A 131 0.46 -1.52 -2.75
C MET A 131 0.52 -3.05 -2.86
N PRO A 132 1.22 -3.66 -3.84
CA PRO A 132 1.45 -5.11 -3.85
C PRO A 132 2.09 -5.66 -2.58
N PHE A 133 3.06 -4.96 -1.98
CA PHE A 133 3.65 -5.40 -0.72
C PHE A 133 2.62 -5.42 0.42
N LEU A 134 1.74 -4.43 0.50
CA LEU A 134 0.64 -4.44 1.46
C LEU A 134 -0.25 -5.67 1.26
N GLY A 135 -0.68 -5.95 0.03
CA GLY A 135 -1.48 -7.13 -0.30
C GLY A 135 -0.78 -8.45 0.03
N ALA A 136 0.52 -8.55 -0.31
CA ALA A 136 1.34 -9.71 0.02
C ALA A 136 1.44 -9.94 1.53
N GLY A 137 1.61 -8.89 2.32
CA GLY A 137 1.62 -8.96 3.80
C GLY A 137 0.30 -9.50 4.36
N VAL A 138 -0.84 -9.04 3.83
CA VAL A 138 -2.16 -9.56 4.22
C VAL A 138 -2.31 -11.04 3.87
N LEU A 139 -1.86 -11.45 2.67
CA LEU A 139 -1.96 -12.84 2.20
C LEU A 139 -0.91 -13.78 2.81
N ALA A 140 0.14 -13.26 3.43
CA ALA A 140 1.23 -14.04 4.02
C ALA A 140 0.76 -15.10 5.02
N PHE A 141 -0.36 -14.83 5.71
CA PHE A 141 -0.94 -15.76 6.68
C PHE A 141 -1.96 -16.75 6.07
N LEU A 142 -2.16 -16.74 4.74
CA LEU A 142 -3.08 -17.67 4.06
C LEU A 142 -2.81 -19.14 4.43
N PRO A 143 -1.56 -19.64 4.45
CA PRO A 143 -1.30 -21.03 4.82
C PRO A 143 -1.75 -21.36 6.26
N TYR A 144 -1.55 -20.43 7.19
CA TYR A 144 -2.00 -20.60 8.57
C TYR A 144 -3.52 -20.66 8.67
N VAL A 145 -4.23 -19.73 7.99
CA VAL A 145 -5.69 -19.68 7.97
C VAL A 145 -6.27 -20.97 7.36
N ALA A 146 -5.69 -21.44 6.25
CA ALA A 146 -6.07 -22.69 5.61
C ALA A 146 -5.89 -23.90 6.54
N LEU A 147 -4.73 -24.05 7.18
CA LEU A 147 -4.46 -25.11 8.14
C LEU A 147 -5.39 -25.04 9.37
N HIS A 148 -5.74 -23.81 9.79
CA HIS A 148 -6.69 -23.63 10.89
C HIS A 148 -8.11 -24.05 10.49
N ALA A 149 -8.59 -23.64 9.32
CA ALA A 149 -9.90 -23.99 8.79
C ALA A 149 -10.05 -25.50 8.56
N LEU A 150 -9.01 -26.14 8.04
CA LEU A 150 -8.96 -27.59 7.83
C LEU A 150 -8.70 -28.40 9.13
N ARG A 151 -8.58 -27.73 10.27
CA ARG A 151 -8.26 -28.32 11.58
C ARG A 151 -6.97 -29.15 11.61
N ILE A 152 -6.05 -28.92 10.67
CA ILE A 152 -4.75 -29.60 10.60
C ILE A 152 -3.80 -28.94 11.61
N ARG A 153 -3.34 -29.69 12.61
CA ARG A 153 -2.39 -29.17 13.63
C ARG A 153 -0.93 -29.22 13.16
N ARG A 154 -0.61 -30.19 12.29
CA ARG A 154 0.74 -30.34 11.74
C ARG A 154 1.03 -29.17 10.78
N GLY A 155 2.20 -28.55 10.95
CA GLY A 155 2.65 -27.45 10.06
C GLY A 155 2.22 -26.05 10.50
N ARG A 156 1.35 -25.87 11.51
CA ARG A 156 0.93 -24.52 11.95
C ARG A 156 2.10 -23.64 12.38
N ARG A 157 3.08 -24.21 13.10
CA ARG A 157 4.28 -23.46 13.50
C ARG A 157 5.08 -23.00 12.28
N GLY A 158 5.28 -23.88 11.29
CA GLY A 158 5.92 -23.53 10.03
C GLY A 158 5.16 -22.46 9.26
N ALA A 159 3.83 -22.55 9.21
CA ALA A 159 3.00 -21.54 8.55
C ALA A 159 3.09 -20.16 9.24
N VAL A 160 3.17 -20.12 10.57
CA VAL A 160 3.38 -18.87 11.32
C VAL A 160 4.75 -18.27 11.03
N ILE A 161 5.81 -19.08 11.09
CA ILE A 161 7.18 -18.62 10.79
C ILE A 161 7.26 -18.09 9.35
N PHE A 162 6.74 -18.84 8.40
CA PHE A 162 6.69 -18.42 7.00
C PHE A 162 5.89 -17.13 6.82
N GLY A 163 4.69 -17.05 7.40
CA GLY A 163 3.86 -15.85 7.36
C GLY A 163 4.57 -14.63 7.97
N SER A 164 5.22 -14.80 9.12
CA SER A 164 5.96 -13.72 9.79
C SER A 164 7.14 -13.22 8.95
N LEU A 165 7.92 -14.14 8.37
CA LEU A 165 9.04 -13.77 7.50
C LEU A 165 8.55 -13.02 6.26
N LEU A 166 7.50 -13.53 5.60
CA LEU A 166 6.95 -12.90 4.41
C LEU A 166 6.37 -11.51 4.72
N THR A 167 5.68 -11.37 5.85
CA THR A 167 5.16 -10.08 6.32
C THR A 167 6.30 -9.11 6.63
N SER A 168 7.39 -9.56 7.25
CA SER A 168 8.55 -8.71 7.52
C SER A 168 9.18 -8.20 6.22
N VAL A 169 9.30 -9.05 5.19
CA VAL A 169 9.79 -8.66 3.86
C VAL A 169 8.81 -7.68 3.20
N ALA A 170 7.51 -7.92 3.30
CA ALA A 170 6.48 -7.04 2.75
C ALA A 170 6.52 -5.65 3.40
N VAL A 171 6.64 -5.58 4.73
CA VAL A 171 6.77 -4.32 5.47
C VAL A 171 8.06 -3.58 5.07
N ALA A 172 9.19 -4.29 4.99
CA ALA A 172 10.44 -3.68 4.53
C ALA A 172 10.33 -3.13 3.10
N GLY A 173 9.69 -3.88 2.19
CA GLY A 173 9.42 -3.44 0.82
C GLY A 173 8.50 -2.22 0.77
N MET A 174 7.47 -2.18 1.60
CA MET A 174 6.55 -1.05 1.71
C MET A 174 7.29 0.21 2.22
N VAL A 175 8.12 0.06 3.26
CA VAL A 175 8.94 1.18 3.78
C VAL A 175 9.93 1.67 2.72
N ALA A 176 10.60 0.76 2.02
CA ALA A 176 11.50 1.12 0.92
C ALA A 176 10.76 1.86 -0.21
N GLY A 177 9.55 1.42 -0.56
CA GLY A 177 8.70 2.09 -1.53
C GLY A 177 8.30 3.50 -1.09
N MET A 178 7.92 3.67 0.17
CA MET A 178 7.63 5.00 0.73
C MET A 178 8.87 5.91 0.67
N VAL A 179 10.03 5.43 1.14
CA VAL A 179 11.27 6.23 1.09
C VAL A 179 11.62 6.62 -0.34
N ALA A 180 11.45 5.71 -1.30
CA ALA A 180 11.70 6.00 -2.71
C ALA A 180 10.74 7.05 -3.30
N SER A 181 9.53 7.20 -2.73
CA SER A 181 8.57 8.23 -3.15
C SER A 181 9.01 9.63 -2.71
N TYR A 182 9.75 9.73 -1.59
CA TYR A 182 10.24 11.01 -1.03
C TYR A 182 11.65 11.39 -1.52
N SER A 183 12.33 10.55 -2.30
CA SER A 183 13.68 10.78 -2.85
C SER A 183 13.63 11.24 -4.29
#